data_12d709872d2ccceec8d739c4443d34db
#
_entry.id   12d709872d2ccceec8d739c4443d34db
#
_cell.length_a   1.000
_cell.length_b   1.000
_cell.length_c   1.000
_cell.angle_alpha   90.00
_cell.angle_beta   90.00
_cell.angle_gamma   90.00
#
_symmetry.space_group_name_H-M   'P 1'
#
loop_
_entity.id
_entity.type
_entity.pdbx_description
1 polymer ?
#
loop_
_entity_poly.entity_id
_entity_poly.type
_entity_poly.pdbx_seq_one_letter_code
_entity_poly.pdbx_strand_id
1 'polypeptide(L)'
;MEEKDQKFTNLDQIGEFGLIDILTKDFESNNKSTVLSIGDDAAVIDNSKEKTLISTDMLVEGVHFDLSYFPLKHLGYKAVISSISDIYAMNGICNQITVSTVSYTHLRAHE
;
A
#
# COMPACT_ATOMS: atom_id res chain seq x y z
N MET A 1 6.62 -40.93 -10.67
CA MET A 1 6.49 -39.63 -10.00
C MET A 1 6.41 -38.57 -11.10
N GLU A 2 5.21 -38.12 -11.37
CA GLU A 2 5.04 -37.00 -12.29
C GLU A 2 5.44 -35.72 -11.54
N GLU A 3 6.54 -35.12 -11.98
CA GLU A 3 6.86 -33.74 -11.63
C GLU A 3 5.68 -32.89 -12.11
N LYS A 4 4.87 -32.41 -11.16
CA LYS A 4 3.91 -31.36 -11.44
C LYS A 4 4.71 -30.15 -11.91
N ASP A 5 4.68 -29.87 -13.19
CA ASP A 5 5.12 -28.63 -13.78
C ASP A 5 4.45 -27.48 -13.00
N GLN A 6 5.21 -26.90 -12.06
CA GLN A 6 4.79 -25.67 -11.41
C GLN A 6 4.83 -24.56 -12.47
N LYS A 7 3.68 -24.29 -13.04
CA LYS A 7 3.53 -23.13 -13.91
C LYS A 7 3.75 -21.85 -13.10
N PHE A 8 4.92 -21.27 -13.21
CA PHE A 8 5.16 -19.93 -12.69
C PHE A 8 4.46 -18.93 -13.57
N THR A 9 3.54 -18.15 -12.97
CA THR A 9 2.89 -17.03 -13.67
C THR A 9 3.79 -15.81 -13.57
N ASN A 10 4.13 -15.21 -14.72
CA ASN A 10 4.92 -13.99 -14.74
C ASN A 10 4.06 -12.82 -14.27
N LEU A 11 4.52 -12.08 -13.24
CA LEU A 11 3.83 -10.91 -12.70
C LEU A 11 3.60 -9.82 -13.75
N ASP A 12 4.50 -9.66 -14.71
CA ASP A 12 4.36 -8.69 -15.79
C ASP A 12 3.14 -8.97 -16.69
N GLN A 13 2.68 -10.22 -16.76
CA GLN A 13 1.53 -10.62 -17.57
C GLN A 13 0.19 -10.35 -16.89
N ILE A 14 0.15 -10.40 -15.55
CA ILE A 14 -1.10 -10.22 -14.79
C ILE A 14 -1.29 -8.81 -14.28
N GLY A 15 -0.21 -8.02 -14.14
CA GLY A 15 -0.23 -6.66 -13.59
C GLY A 15 -0.58 -6.60 -12.11
N GLU A 16 -0.60 -5.39 -11.58
CA GLU A 16 -0.87 -5.12 -10.16
C GLU A 16 -2.27 -5.56 -9.74
N PHE A 17 -3.29 -5.11 -10.45
CA PHE A 17 -4.69 -5.45 -10.14
C PHE A 17 -4.99 -6.93 -10.33
N GLY A 18 -4.42 -7.56 -11.35
CA GLY A 18 -4.54 -8.99 -11.56
C GLY A 18 -3.93 -9.81 -10.41
N LEU A 19 -2.78 -9.37 -9.88
CA LEU A 19 -2.15 -10.00 -8.73
C LEU A 19 -3.00 -9.83 -7.47
N ILE A 20 -3.53 -8.64 -7.22
CA ILE A 20 -4.42 -8.37 -6.10
C ILE A 20 -5.66 -9.27 -6.17
N ASP A 21 -6.28 -9.39 -7.33
CA ASP A 21 -7.44 -10.25 -7.53
C ASP A 21 -7.14 -11.73 -7.21
N ILE A 22 -5.98 -12.23 -7.64
CA ILE A 22 -5.56 -13.61 -7.36
C ILE A 22 -5.34 -13.82 -5.87
N LEU A 23 -4.65 -12.88 -5.20
CA LEU A 23 -4.33 -12.99 -3.78
C LEU A 23 -5.56 -12.86 -2.87
N THR A 24 -6.58 -12.15 -3.32
CA THR A 24 -7.74 -11.79 -2.49
C THR A 24 -9.04 -12.44 -2.91
N LYS A 25 -9.01 -13.34 -3.91
CA LYS A 25 -10.21 -14.00 -4.46
C LYS A 25 -11.07 -14.72 -3.42
N ASP A 26 -10.46 -15.23 -2.34
CA ASP A 26 -11.14 -15.95 -1.27
C ASP A 26 -11.47 -15.05 -0.06
N PHE A 27 -11.16 -13.76 -0.14
CA PHE A 27 -11.46 -12.82 0.92
C PHE A 27 -12.86 -12.26 0.77
N GLU A 28 -13.63 -12.34 1.85
CA GLU A 28 -14.96 -11.79 1.94
C GLU A 28 -15.00 -10.66 2.96
N SER A 29 -15.69 -9.59 2.62
CA SER A 29 -15.96 -8.50 3.55
C SER A 29 -17.18 -8.84 4.39
N ASN A 30 -16.95 -9.19 5.65
CA ASN A 30 -18.02 -9.58 6.59
C ASN A 30 -18.47 -8.44 7.50
N ASN A 31 -17.83 -7.28 7.43
CA ASN A 31 -18.19 -6.14 8.26
C ASN A 31 -19.18 -5.24 7.53
N LYS A 32 -20.35 -5.02 8.18
CA LYS A 32 -21.44 -4.22 7.60
C LYS A 32 -21.07 -2.74 7.36
N SER A 33 -20.09 -2.21 8.09
CA SER A 33 -19.61 -0.84 7.89
C SER A 33 -18.68 -0.67 6.69
N THR A 34 -18.18 -1.75 6.13
CA THR A 34 -17.30 -1.70 4.95
C THR A 34 -18.14 -1.47 3.69
N VAL A 35 -17.98 -0.30 3.09
CA VAL A 35 -18.62 0.07 1.80
C VAL A 35 -17.79 -0.44 0.63
N LEU A 36 -16.49 -0.24 0.69
CA LEU A 36 -15.51 -0.68 -0.31
C LEU A 36 -14.29 -1.22 0.42
N SER A 37 -13.93 -2.49 0.22
CA SER A 37 -12.74 -3.09 0.83
C SER A 37 -11.55 -3.10 -0.13
N ILE A 38 -11.64 -3.82 -1.21
CA ILE A 38 -10.57 -4.02 -2.19
C ILE A 38 -11.05 -3.55 -3.56
N GLY A 39 -10.18 -2.91 -4.33
CA GLY A 39 -10.44 -2.59 -5.71
C GLY A 39 -10.30 -1.12 -6.09
N ASP A 40 -9.87 -0.26 -5.19
CA ASP A 40 -9.58 1.15 -5.46
C ASP A 40 -8.40 1.63 -4.59
N ASP A 41 -8.05 2.89 -4.69
CA ASP A 41 -6.89 3.49 -4.00
C ASP A 41 -7.02 3.47 -2.48
N ALA A 42 -8.24 3.45 -1.95
CA ALA A 42 -8.48 3.37 -0.52
C ALA A 42 -9.72 2.54 -0.20
N ALA A 43 -9.74 1.95 0.98
CA ALA A 43 -10.95 1.34 1.54
C ALA A 43 -11.90 2.43 2.05
N VAL A 44 -13.20 2.16 1.98
CA VAL A 44 -14.26 3.06 2.45
C VAL A 44 -15.05 2.40 3.57
N ILE A 45 -15.09 3.05 4.71
CA ILE A 45 -15.84 2.61 5.89
C ILE A 45 -16.91 3.65 6.22
N ASP A 46 -18.14 3.19 6.45
CA ASP A 46 -19.25 4.02 6.85
C ASP A 46 -19.36 4.05 8.38
N ASN A 47 -19.16 5.23 8.95
CA ASN A 47 -19.24 5.47 10.39
C ASN A 47 -20.56 6.13 10.81
N SER A 48 -21.64 5.91 10.09
CA SER A 48 -23.00 6.44 10.31
C SER A 48 -23.18 7.94 10.05
N LYS A 49 -22.19 8.78 10.30
CA LYS A 49 -22.22 10.23 10.03
C LYS A 49 -21.31 10.63 8.87
N GLU A 50 -20.19 9.96 8.74
CA GLU A 50 -19.16 10.24 7.76
C GLU A 50 -18.62 8.94 7.18
N LYS A 51 -18.03 9.03 6.01
CA LYS A 51 -17.27 7.92 5.43
C LYS A 51 -15.79 8.13 5.72
N THR A 52 -15.14 7.09 6.18
CA THR A 52 -13.70 7.08 6.43
C THR A 52 -12.99 6.35 5.31
N LEU A 53 -11.98 7.00 4.75
CA LEU A 53 -11.07 6.40 3.78
C LEU A 53 -9.83 5.90 4.50
N ILE A 54 -9.42 4.68 4.21
CA ILE A 54 -8.20 4.06 4.78
C ILE A 54 -7.37 3.52 3.64
N SER A 55 -6.11 3.96 3.58
CA SER A 55 -5.10 3.45 2.68
C SER A 55 -3.81 3.17 3.43
N THR A 56 -3.04 2.22 2.95
CA THR A 56 -1.71 1.93 3.48
C THR A 56 -0.70 1.89 2.35
N ASP A 57 0.49 2.36 2.63
CA ASP A 57 1.59 2.34 1.69
C ASP A 57 2.89 1.93 2.41
N MET A 58 3.85 1.43 1.66
CA MET A 58 5.14 1.01 2.19
C MET A 58 6.26 1.52 1.28
N LEU A 59 7.29 2.09 1.89
CA LEU A 59 8.52 2.47 1.21
C LEU A 59 9.63 1.47 1.57
N VAL A 60 10.24 0.88 0.56
CA VAL A 60 11.29 -0.13 0.71
C VAL A 60 12.58 0.40 0.09
N GLU A 61 13.66 0.41 0.88
CA GLU A 61 14.99 0.76 0.37
C GLU A 61 15.41 -0.19 -0.76
N GLY A 62 16.00 0.37 -1.80
CA GLY A 62 16.36 -0.35 -3.01
C GLY A 62 15.24 -0.49 -4.03
N VAL A 63 13.99 -0.19 -3.65
CA VAL A 63 12.82 -0.20 -4.54
C VAL A 63 12.28 1.23 -4.73
N HIS A 64 11.99 1.92 -3.64
CA HIS A 64 11.36 3.24 -3.66
C HIS A 64 12.35 4.37 -3.41
N PHE A 65 13.45 4.09 -2.74
CA PHE A 65 14.50 5.06 -2.42
C PHE A 65 15.84 4.34 -2.22
N ASP A 66 16.93 5.11 -2.23
CA ASP A 66 18.27 4.61 -1.96
C ASP A 66 19.00 5.63 -1.06
N LEU A 67 19.30 5.22 0.17
CA LEU A 67 19.93 6.09 1.16
C LEU A 67 21.38 6.46 0.84
N SER A 68 22.01 5.79 -0.13
CA SER A 68 23.37 6.15 -0.56
C SER A 68 23.43 7.52 -1.25
N TYR A 69 22.33 7.98 -1.86
CA TYR A 69 22.23 9.28 -2.53
C TYR A 69 20.94 10.06 -2.23
N PHE A 70 19.94 9.42 -1.62
CA PHE A 70 18.64 10.05 -1.36
C PHE A 70 18.65 10.71 0.03
N PRO A 71 18.58 12.03 0.15
CA PRO A 71 18.59 12.69 1.46
C PRO A 71 17.39 12.26 2.32
N LEU A 72 17.61 12.10 3.62
CA LEU A 72 16.54 11.74 4.58
C LEU A 72 15.37 12.72 4.55
N LYS A 73 15.64 14.00 4.33
CA LYS A 73 14.59 15.01 4.17
C LYS A 73 13.67 14.70 3.00
N HIS A 74 14.22 14.27 1.87
CA HIS A 74 13.44 13.89 0.69
C HIS A 74 12.67 12.57 0.93
N LEU A 75 13.26 11.65 1.67
CA LEU A 75 12.58 10.42 2.06
C LEU A 75 11.34 10.73 2.93
N GLY A 76 11.48 11.61 3.91
CA GLY A 76 10.36 12.05 4.74
C GLY A 76 9.25 12.70 3.92
N TYR A 77 9.61 13.59 3.00
CA TYR A 77 8.65 14.21 2.08
C TYR A 77 7.94 13.17 1.21
N LYS A 78 8.68 12.26 0.60
CA LYS A 78 8.12 11.17 -0.21
C LYS A 78 7.19 10.29 0.59
N ALA A 79 7.54 9.95 1.83
CA ALA A 79 6.71 9.14 2.71
C ALA A 79 5.35 9.79 2.98
N VAL A 80 5.34 11.09 3.26
CA VAL A 80 4.09 11.84 3.48
C VAL A 80 3.26 11.89 2.19
N ILE A 81 3.86 12.27 1.08
CA ILE A 81 3.16 12.39 -0.21
C ILE A 81 2.58 11.04 -0.66
N SER A 82 3.32 9.95 -0.53
CA SER A 82 2.81 8.61 -0.85
C SER A 82 1.61 8.24 0.00
N SER A 83 1.66 8.56 1.29
CA SER A 83 0.59 8.23 2.23
C SER A 83 -0.72 9.01 1.97
N ILE A 84 -0.61 10.25 1.49
CA ILE A 84 -1.79 11.09 1.28
C ILE A 84 -2.34 11.04 -0.14
N SER A 85 -1.53 10.62 -1.12
CA SER A 85 -1.93 10.65 -2.54
C SER A 85 -3.16 9.80 -2.82
N ASP A 86 -3.26 8.61 -2.23
CA ASP A 86 -4.39 7.71 -2.41
C ASP A 86 -5.68 8.27 -1.81
N ILE A 87 -5.58 8.98 -0.70
CA ILE A 87 -6.73 9.65 -0.08
C ILE A 87 -7.22 10.80 -0.96
N TYR A 88 -6.32 11.59 -1.52
CA TYR A 88 -6.68 12.65 -2.47
C TYR A 88 -7.25 12.11 -3.78
N ALA A 89 -6.73 10.97 -4.25
CA ALA A 89 -7.28 10.30 -5.43
C ALA A 89 -8.74 9.87 -5.24
N MET A 90 -9.14 9.58 -4.01
CA MET A 90 -10.53 9.27 -3.62
C MET A 90 -11.35 10.51 -3.25
N ASN A 91 -10.86 11.70 -3.55
CA ASN A 91 -11.48 12.99 -3.21
C ASN A 91 -11.72 13.18 -1.70
N GLY A 92 -10.84 12.63 -0.89
CA GLY A 92 -10.91 12.73 0.56
C GLY A 92 -10.04 13.82 1.15
N ILE A 93 -10.22 14.05 2.44
CA ILE A 93 -9.39 14.94 3.25
C ILE A 93 -8.52 14.07 4.15
N CYS A 94 -7.20 14.22 4.05
CA CYS A 94 -6.27 13.46 4.88
C CYS A 94 -6.16 14.11 6.27
N ASN A 95 -6.56 13.37 7.30
CA ASN A 95 -6.48 13.83 8.69
C ASN A 95 -5.28 13.25 9.44
N GLN A 96 -4.94 12.00 9.17
CA GLN A 96 -3.87 11.28 9.85
C GLN A 96 -3.15 10.37 8.87
N ILE A 97 -1.87 10.19 9.08
CA ILE A 97 -1.05 9.25 8.31
C ILE A 97 -0.31 8.30 9.23
N THR A 98 -0.06 7.11 8.72
CA THR A 98 0.94 6.19 9.25
C THR A 98 2.04 6.01 8.21
N VAL A 99 3.27 5.88 8.65
CA VAL A 99 4.41 5.70 7.77
C VAL A 99 5.04 4.34 8.02
N SER A 100 5.17 3.55 6.96
CA SER A 100 5.84 2.26 7.00
C SER A 100 7.03 2.30 6.04
N THR A 101 8.22 2.08 6.59
CA THR A 101 9.46 2.04 5.81
C THR A 101 10.28 0.81 6.16
N VAL A 102 10.91 0.22 5.15
CA VAL A 102 11.88 -0.87 5.32
C VAL A 102 13.23 -0.41 4.82
N SER A 103 14.24 -0.46 5.68
CA SER A 103 15.61 -0.07 5.35
C SER A 103 16.60 -1.14 5.80
N TYR A 104 17.61 -1.38 4.98
CA TYR A 104 18.73 -2.29 5.27
C TYR A 104 19.81 -1.63 6.12
N THR A 105 19.81 -0.30 6.21
CA THR A 105 20.75 0.44 7.04
C THR A 105 20.10 0.80 8.38
N HIS A 106 20.88 0.72 9.47
CA HIS A 106 20.40 1.16 10.77
C HIS A 106 20.29 2.69 10.78
N LEU A 107 19.07 3.18 10.72
CA LEU A 107 18.79 4.60 10.99
C LEU A 107 18.99 4.84 12.47
N ARG A 108 20.03 5.58 12.83
CA ARG A 108 20.26 5.99 14.22
C ARG A 108 19.35 7.19 14.54
N ALA A 109 18.67 7.12 15.66
CA ALA A 109 17.61 8.05 16.05
C ALA A 109 18.06 9.52 16.27
N HIS A 110 19.34 9.81 16.17
CA HIS A 110 19.91 11.14 16.44
C HIS A 110 20.90 11.61 15.36
N GLU A 111 20.83 11.02 14.20
CA GLU A 111 21.62 11.48 13.03
C GLU A 111 20.79 12.34 12.09
#